data_babf14f398016413119abb61e15fcf62
#
_entry.id   babf14f398016413119abb61e15fcf62
#
_cell.length_a   1.000
_cell.length_b   1.000
_cell.length_c   1.000
_cell.angle_alpha   90.00
_cell.angle_beta   90.00
_cell.angle_gamma   90.00
#
_symmetry.space_group_name_H-M   'P 1'
#
loop_
_entity.id
_entity.type
_entity.pdbx_description
1 polymer ?
#
loop_
_entity_poly.entity_id
_entity_poly.type
_entity_poly.pdbx_seq_one_letter_code
_entity_poly.pdbx_strand_id
1 'polypeptide(L)'
;ADSYLLRENDRRLEMSEITNEIKKRRTFAIISHPDAGKTTLTEKFLLYGGAINQAGSVKGKATAKHAVSDWMEIEKERGISVTSSVLQFNYGGYCINILDTPGHQDFSEDTYRTLMAADSAVMVIDGSKGVEAQTRKLFKVCVMRHIPIFTFINKMDRDANDTFDLLDEIEKELGIATCPVNWPIGSGKGFKGVYDRNTKEVMTFSDTLKGTKEGTERHIHIDDPALVDEIGEAAKEKLLEEIELLDGASAEFDMDLVSKGELSPVFFGSELTNFGVETFLQHFLKMTYSPLPRKADIGAVSYTHLRA
;
A
#
# COMPACT_ATOMS: atom_id res chain seq x y z
N ALA A 1 45.71 25.22 7.91
CA ALA A 1 45.01 24.87 6.65
C ALA A 1 44.50 23.43 6.70
N ASP A 2 45.30 22.47 7.19
CA ASP A 2 44.91 21.04 7.18
C ASP A 2 43.74 20.70 8.10
N SER A 3 43.63 21.34 9.27
CA SER A 3 42.51 21.08 10.20
C SER A 3 41.15 21.59 9.70
N TYR A 4 41.13 22.59 8.84
CA TYR A 4 39.90 23.12 8.24
C TYR A 4 39.43 22.20 7.11
N LEU A 5 40.35 21.72 6.28
CA LEU A 5 40.04 20.78 5.19
C LEU A 5 39.56 19.41 5.71
N LEU A 6 40.13 18.94 6.82
CA LEU A 6 39.67 17.72 7.48
C LEU A 6 38.23 17.87 8.01
N ARG A 7 37.92 18.99 8.69
CA ARG A 7 36.56 19.27 9.17
C ARG A 7 35.53 19.44 8.04
N GLU A 8 35.94 20.01 6.91
CA GLU A 8 35.05 20.17 5.74
C GLU A 8 34.79 18.83 5.04
N ASN A 9 35.83 17.96 4.96
CA ASN A 9 35.66 16.60 4.46
C ASN A 9 34.77 15.74 5.38
N ASP A 10 34.96 15.83 6.69
CA ASP A 10 34.11 15.13 7.66
C ASP A 10 32.65 15.59 7.56
N ARG A 11 32.39 16.89 7.45
CA ARG A 11 31.06 17.42 7.24
C ARG A 11 30.43 16.96 5.91
N ARG A 12 31.21 16.86 4.84
CA ARG A 12 30.73 16.35 3.54
C ARG A 12 30.40 14.86 3.62
N LEU A 13 31.19 14.07 4.32
CA LEU A 13 30.95 12.66 4.56
C LEU A 13 29.68 12.46 5.40
N GLU A 14 29.54 13.17 6.52
CA GLU A 14 28.32 13.15 7.35
C GLU A 14 27.09 13.56 6.58
N MET A 15 27.15 14.63 5.77
CA MET A 15 26.03 15.05 4.91
C MET A 15 25.70 14.00 3.84
N SER A 16 26.69 13.30 3.31
CA SER A 16 26.48 12.21 2.35
C SER A 16 25.76 11.02 2.99
N GLU A 17 26.16 10.64 4.21
CA GLU A 17 25.54 9.56 4.97
C GLU A 17 24.09 9.88 5.33
N ILE A 18 23.82 11.09 5.83
CA ILE A 18 22.47 11.56 6.14
C ILE A 18 21.59 11.56 4.88
N THR A 19 22.12 12.06 3.76
CA THR A 19 21.39 12.07 2.49
C THR A 19 21.03 10.65 2.02
N ASN A 20 21.95 9.70 2.18
CA ASN A 20 21.72 8.30 1.86
C ASN A 20 20.65 7.67 2.77
N GLU A 21 20.69 7.99 4.06
CA GLU A 21 19.66 7.52 5.00
C GLU A 21 18.26 8.10 4.68
N ILE A 22 18.18 9.38 4.29
CA ILE A 22 16.93 10.00 3.86
C ILE A 22 16.38 9.28 2.62
N LYS A 23 17.21 9.00 1.62
CA LYS A 23 16.81 8.33 0.38
C LYS A 23 16.22 6.94 0.62
N LYS A 24 16.61 6.25 1.67
CA LYS A 24 16.09 4.93 2.05
C LYS A 24 14.75 5.01 2.79
N ARG A 25 14.34 6.18 3.32
CA ARG A 25 13.13 6.30 4.12
C ARG A 25 11.89 6.41 3.25
N ARG A 26 10.82 5.76 3.71
CA ARG A 26 9.48 5.86 3.16
C ARG A 26 8.49 6.03 4.30
N THR A 27 7.75 7.14 4.30
CA THR A 27 6.76 7.44 5.33
C THR A 27 5.40 7.60 4.67
N PHE A 28 4.49 6.70 4.97
CA PHE A 28 3.15 6.74 4.39
C PHE A 28 2.06 6.47 5.42
N ALA A 29 0.90 7.02 5.16
CA ALA A 29 -0.31 6.72 5.92
C ALA A 29 -1.19 5.70 5.19
N ILE A 30 -1.93 4.90 5.93
CA ILE A 30 -2.95 4.02 5.36
C ILE A 30 -4.32 4.62 5.67
N ILE A 31 -5.07 4.94 4.63
CA ILE A 31 -6.43 5.51 4.71
C ILE A 31 -7.46 4.51 4.19
N SER A 32 -8.58 4.38 4.87
CA SER A 32 -9.65 3.47 4.46
C SER A 32 -10.95 3.77 5.19
N HIS A 33 -12.03 3.20 4.68
CA HIS A 33 -13.23 2.99 5.50
C HIS A 33 -12.97 1.91 6.58
N PRO A 34 -13.65 1.96 7.75
CA PRO A 34 -13.61 0.87 8.71
C PRO A 34 -13.89 -0.48 8.05
N ASP A 35 -13.21 -1.53 8.50
CA ASP A 35 -13.32 -2.91 7.98
C ASP A 35 -12.84 -3.13 6.53
N ALA A 36 -12.26 -2.15 5.84
CA ALA A 36 -11.68 -2.37 4.50
C ALA A 36 -10.40 -3.24 4.50
N GLY A 37 -9.83 -3.51 5.69
CA GLY A 37 -8.64 -4.38 5.85
C GLY A 37 -7.37 -3.64 6.24
N LYS A 38 -7.46 -2.35 6.64
CA LYS A 38 -6.29 -1.53 6.99
C LYS A 38 -5.36 -2.21 7.99
N THR A 39 -5.86 -2.63 9.15
CA THR A 39 -5.06 -3.25 10.21
C THR A 39 -4.41 -4.54 9.76
N THR A 40 -5.15 -5.39 9.04
CA THR A 40 -4.61 -6.65 8.49
C THR A 40 -3.51 -6.39 7.48
N LEU A 41 -3.70 -5.41 6.57
CA LEU A 41 -2.68 -5.03 5.58
C LEU A 41 -1.41 -4.51 6.27
N THR A 42 -1.56 -3.66 7.30
CA THR A 42 -0.44 -3.16 8.10
C THR A 42 0.35 -4.31 8.74
N GLU A 43 -0.34 -5.28 9.33
CA GLU A 43 0.32 -6.45 9.92
C GLU A 43 1.04 -7.32 8.89
N LYS A 44 0.49 -7.44 7.67
CA LYS A 44 1.19 -8.14 6.59
C LYS A 44 2.49 -7.45 6.20
N PHE A 45 2.50 -6.11 6.13
CA PHE A 45 3.74 -5.38 5.87
C PHE A 45 4.77 -5.60 6.97
N LEU A 46 4.35 -5.60 8.25
CA LEU A 46 5.23 -5.91 9.37
C LEU A 46 5.76 -7.36 9.32
N LEU A 47 4.94 -8.31 8.85
CA LEU A 47 5.34 -9.70 8.67
C LEU A 47 6.41 -9.85 7.58
N TYR A 48 6.20 -9.23 6.40
CA TYR A 48 7.20 -9.22 5.32
C TYR A 48 8.49 -8.50 5.72
N GLY A 49 8.39 -7.47 6.55
CA GLY A 49 9.55 -6.79 7.14
C GLY A 49 10.25 -7.57 8.26
N GLY A 50 9.74 -8.74 8.63
CA GLY A 50 10.28 -9.54 9.74
C GLY A 50 10.13 -8.89 11.12
N ALA A 51 9.31 -7.81 11.24
CA ALA A 51 9.07 -7.12 12.50
C ALA A 51 8.13 -7.92 13.42
N ILE A 52 7.32 -8.80 12.87
CA ILE A 52 6.48 -9.75 13.60
C ILE A 52 6.61 -11.15 12.98
N ASN A 53 6.46 -12.18 13.81
CA ASN A 53 6.58 -13.58 13.36
C ASN A 53 5.25 -14.18 12.88
N GLN A 54 4.13 -13.53 13.15
CA GLN A 54 2.80 -13.99 12.78
C GLN A 54 1.83 -12.82 12.79
N ALA A 55 1.07 -12.63 11.69
CA ALA A 55 0.00 -11.65 11.64
C ALA A 55 -1.22 -12.11 12.45
N GLY A 56 -1.85 -11.20 13.18
CA GLY A 56 -3.10 -11.44 13.89
C GLY A 56 -4.31 -11.25 12.98
N SER A 57 -5.47 -11.77 13.38
CA SER A 57 -6.76 -11.49 12.74
C SER A 57 -7.61 -10.62 13.66
N VAL A 58 -8.11 -9.51 13.15
CA VAL A 58 -8.98 -8.59 13.89
C VAL A 58 -10.35 -9.21 14.20
N LYS A 59 -10.77 -10.18 13.38
CA LYS A 59 -12.05 -10.88 13.54
C LYS A 59 -11.82 -12.33 14.02
N GLY A 60 -11.59 -12.52 15.31
CA GLY A 60 -11.48 -13.84 15.92
C GLY A 60 -12.14 -13.90 17.28
N LYS A 61 -12.85 -15.03 17.54
CA LYS A 61 -13.39 -15.35 18.87
C LYS A 61 -12.27 -15.29 19.92
N ALA A 62 -12.60 -15.08 21.19
CA ALA A 62 -11.79 -14.80 22.38
C ALA A 62 -10.42 -15.52 22.59
N THR A 63 -9.93 -16.27 21.62
CA THR A 63 -8.62 -16.97 21.62
C THR A 63 -7.66 -16.48 20.53
N ALA A 64 -8.06 -15.54 19.66
CA ALA A 64 -7.20 -15.03 18.60
C ALA A 64 -6.22 -13.97 19.14
N LYS A 65 -4.96 -14.03 18.70
CA LYS A 65 -3.98 -12.96 18.97
C LYS A 65 -4.51 -11.65 18.40
N HIS A 66 -4.51 -10.60 19.24
CA HIS A 66 -4.84 -9.24 18.81
C HIS A 66 -3.76 -8.69 17.87
N ALA A 67 -4.14 -7.72 17.03
CA ALA A 67 -3.24 -7.03 16.15
C ALA A 67 -2.12 -6.29 16.93
N VAL A 68 -0.91 -6.30 16.39
CA VAL A 68 0.25 -5.63 17.03
C VAL A 68 0.07 -4.11 17.06
N SER A 69 -0.69 -3.56 16.10
CA SER A 69 -1.05 -2.14 16.07
C SER A 69 -2.03 -1.73 17.17
N ASP A 70 -2.83 -2.66 17.69
CA ASP A 70 -3.87 -2.40 18.68
C ASP A 70 -3.33 -2.66 20.10
N TRP A 71 -2.63 -1.68 20.67
CA TRP A 71 -1.97 -1.81 21.97
C TRP A 71 -2.82 -1.34 23.16
N MET A 72 -3.84 -0.49 22.92
CA MET A 72 -4.77 -0.05 23.97
C MET A 72 -5.87 -1.09 24.22
N GLU A 73 -6.29 -1.25 25.49
CA GLU A 73 -7.38 -2.18 25.85
C GLU A 73 -8.68 -1.87 25.09
N ILE A 74 -9.00 -0.59 24.91
CA ILE A 74 -10.20 -0.15 24.18
C ILE A 74 -10.13 -0.53 22.69
N GLU A 75 -8.95 -0.56 22.09
CA GLU A 75 -8.75 -1.00 20.70
C GLU A 75 -8.96 -2.51 20.58
N LYS A 76 -8.46 -3.28 21.54
CA LYS A 76 -8.65 -4.73 21.62
C LYS A 76 -10.12 -5.12 21.84
N GLU A 77 -10.85 -4.39 22.67
CA GLU A 77 -12.26 -4.65 22.92
C GLU A 77 -13.14 -4.30 21.72
N ARG A 78 -12.84 -3.20 21.03
CA ARG A 78 -13.63 -2.72 19.89
C ARG A 78 -13.22 -3.32 18.56
N GLY A 79 -11.99 -3.87 18.47
CA GLY A 79 -11.39 -4.37 17.22
C GLY A 79 -11.15 -3.28 16.18
N ILE A 80 -10.91 -2.04 16.64
CA ILE A 80 -10.63 -0.85 15.81
C ILE A 80 -9.50 -0.04 16.44
N SER A 81 -8.62 0.51 15.59
CA SER A 81 -7.58 1.44 16.03
C SER A 81 -8.21 2.78 16.43
N VAL A 82 -7.93 3.24 17.65
CA VAL A 82 -8.46 4.48 18.22
C VAL A 82 -7.42 5.60 18.20
N THR A 83 -6.15 5.24 18.32
CA THR A 83 -5.02 6.17 18.34
C THR A 83 -4.14 6.02 17.11
N SER A 84 -3.54 7.14 16.69
CA SER A 84 -2.52 7.11 15.65
C SER A 84 -1.23 6.51 16.19
N SER A 85 -0.67 5.52 15.52
CA SER A 85 0.62 4.92 15.85
C SER A 85 1.60 4.99 14.68
N VAL A 86 2.89 4.98 15.01
CA VAL A 86 3.96 4.90 14.01
C VAL A 86 4.60 3.53 14.11
N LEU A 87 4.53 2.76 13.05
CA LEU A 87 5.12 1.44 12.95
C LEU A 87 6.33 1.52 12.01
N GLN A 88 7.50 1.10 12.48
CA GLN A 88 8.74 1.16 11.72
C GLN A 88 9.32 -0.24 11.50
N PHE A 89 9.77 -0.51 10.29
CA PHE A 89 10.49 -1.73 9.93
C PHE A 89 11.38 -1.51 8.71
N ASN A 90 12.25 -2.48 8.43
CA ASN A 90 13.12 -2.47 7.25
C ASN A 90 12.65 -3.54 6.26
N TYR A 91 12.58 -3.18 4.96
CA TYR A 91 12.28 -4.12 3.89
C TYR A 91 12.94 -3.66 2.58
N GLY A 92 13.56 -4.60 1.84
CA GLY A 92 14.15 -4.32 0.53
C GLY A 92 15.18 -3.18 0.50
N GLY A 93 15.89 -2.94 1.61
CA GLY A 93 16.87 -1.84 1.76
C GLY A 93 16.25 -0.49 2.13
N TYR A 94 14.94 -0.43 2.33
CA TYR A 94 14.22 0.76 2.78
C TYR A 94 13.94 0.71 4.28
N CYS A 95 13.93 1.89 4.92
CA CYS A 95 13.39 2.10 6.26
C CYS A 95 11.97 2.64 6.13
N ILE A 96 11.00 1.85 6.49
CA ILE A 96 9.58 2.11 6.26
C ILE A 96 8.93 2.57 7.55
N ASN A 97 8.19 3.68 7.48
CA ASN A 97 7.37 4.20 8.57
C ASN A 97 5.91 4.21 8.11
N ILE A 98 5.09 3.39 8.74
CA ILE A 98 3.64 3.40 8.54
C ILE A 98 3.01 4.27 9.61
N LEU A 99 2.26 5.28 9.18
CA LEU A 99 1.42 6.10 10.04
C LEU A 99 0.04 5.45 10.06
N ASP A 100 -0.26 4.70 11.10
CA ASP A 100 -1.56 4.08 11.25
C ASP A 100 -2.58 5.12 11.70
N THR A 101 -3.62 5.32 10.89
CA THR A 101 -4.66 6.31 11.16
C THR A 101 -5.89 5.64 11.76
N PRO A 102 -6.57 6.28 12.73
CA PRO A 102 -7.84 5.75 13.23
C PRO A 102 -8.85 5.59 12.10
N GLY A 103 -9.46 4.41 11.99
CA GLY A 103 -10.46 4.13 10.94
C GLY A 103 -11.84 4.70 11.23
N HIS A 104 -12.12 5.14 12.49
CA HIS A 104 -13.45 5.55 12.92
C HIS A 104 -13.75 7.02 12.60
N GLN A 105 -15.02 7.34 12.33
CA GLN A 105 -15.46 8.69 11.93
C GLN A 105 -15.21 9.76 13.00
N ASP A 106 -15.16 9.36 14.27
CA ASP A 106 -15.03 10.26 15.43
C ASP A 106 -13.61 10.79 15.66
N PHE A 107 -12.61 10.22 14.97
CA PHE A 107 -11.18 10.57 15.15
C PHE A 107 -10.60 11.40 14.00
N SER A 108 -11.41 12.23 13.37
CA SER A 108 -11.03 12.98 12.15
C SER A 108 -9.86 13.94 12.35
N GLU A 109 -9.68 14.55 13.54
CA GLU A 109 -8.60 15.50 13.79
C GLU A 109 -7.23 14.81 13.92
N ASP A 110 -7.16 13.69 14.63
CA ASP A 110 -5.92 12.91 14.77
C ASP A 110 -5.50 12.30 13.43
N THR A 111 -6.46 11.82 12.65
CA THR A 111 -6.21 11.36 11.28
C THR A 111 -5.64 12.48 10.41
N TYR A 112 -6.20 13.68 10.49
CA TYR A 112 -5.73 14.84 9.76
C TYR A 112 -4.29 15.21 10.14
N ARG A 113 -3.97 15.24 11.43
CA ARG A 113 -2.62 15.53 11.94
C ARG A 113 -1.61 14.47 11.48
N THR A 114 -2.02 13.19 11.52
CA THR A 114 -1.17 12.09 11.07
C THR A 114 -0.87 12.18 9.59
N LEU A 115 -1.87 12.49 8.76
CA LEU A 115 -1.68 12.68 7.32
C LEU A 115 -0.72 13.82 6.99
N MET A 116 -0.63 14.85 7.83
CA MET A 116 0.34 15.93 7.62
C MET A 116 1.79 15.47 7.71
N ALA A 117 2.08 14.37 8.38
CA ALA A 117 3.43 13.79 8.50
C ALA A 117 3.74 12.78 7.39
N ALA A 118 2.75 12.37 6.59
CA ALA A 118 2.92 11.41 5.52
C ALA A 118 3.52 12.04 4.26
N ASP A 119 4.39 11.31 3.57
CA ASP A 119 4.93 11.67 2.25
C ASP A 119 4.11 11.04 1.11
N SER A 120 3.32 10.01 1.41
CA SER A 120 2.36 9.36 0.52
C SER A 120 1.24 8.71 1.32
N ALA A 121 0.17 8.28 0.67
CA ALA A 121 -0.93 7.56 1.28
C ALA A 121 -1.28 6.28 0.50
N VAL A 122 -1.61 5.23 1.22
CA VAL A 122 -2.20 4.01 0.68
C VAL A 122 -3.69 4.03 0.99
N MET A 123 -4.50 4.13 -0.05
CA MET A 123 -5.96 4.10 0.05
C MET A 123 -6.42 2.65 -0.11
N VAL A 124 -7.00 2.08 0.95
CA VAL A 124 -7.53 0.71 0.91
C VAL A 124 -9.03 0.73 0.68
N ILE A 125 -9.46 0.04 -0.37
CA ILE A 125 -10.87 -0.10 -0.77
C ILE A 125 -11.27 -1.57 -0.66
N ASP A 126 -12.46 -1.83 -0.09
CA ASP A 126 -13.06 -3.16 -0.09
C ASP A 126 -13.67 -3.44 -1.48
N GLY A 127 -13.14 -4.43 -2.21
CA GLY A 127 -13.57 -4.77 -3.56
C GLY A 127 -15.05 -5.15 -3.69
N SER A 128 -15.69 -5.55 -2.59
CA SER A 128 -17.14 -5.85 -2.57
C SER A 128 -18.02 -4.64 -2.30
N LYS A 129 -17.45 -3.52 -1.84
CA LYS A 129 -18.20 -2.34 -1.42
C LYS A 129 -17.88 -1.08 -2.24
N GLY A 130 -16.71 -1.04 -2.90
CA GLY A 130 -16.25 0.13 -3.63
C GLY A 130 -15.86 1.31 -2.74
N VAL A 131 -16.08 2.53 -3.23
CA VAL A 131 -15.69 3.78 -2.56
C VAL A 131 -16.70 4.15 -1.47
N GLU A 132 -16.31 4.03 -0.21
CA GLU A 132 -17.16 4.30 0.94
C GLU A 132 -16.97 5.73 1.49
N ALA A 133 -17.91 6.20 2.31
CA ALA A 133 -17.99 7.59 2.77
C ALA A 133 -16.72 8.10 3.48
N GLN A 134 -16.09 7.27 4.32
CA GLN A 134 -14.87 7.66 5.03
C GLN A 134 -13.68 7.77 4.07
N THR A 135 -13.59 6.86 3.09
CA THR A 135 -12.56 6.90 2.04
C THR A 135 -12.63 8.23 1.28
N ARG A 136 -13.83 8.69 0.88
CA ARG A 136 -14.02 10.00 0.21
C ARG A 136 -13.53 11.16 1.04
N LYS A 137 -13.79 11.15 2.36
CA LYS A 137 -13.36 12.23 3.25
C LYS A 137 -11.83 12.28 3.36
N LEU A 138 -11.20 11.13 3.59
CA LEU A 138 -9.74 11.04 3.73
C LEU A 138 -9.02 11.33 2.41
N PHE A 139 -9.57 10.88 1.29
CA PHE A 139 -9.08 11.22 -0.03
C PHE A 139 -9.01 12.74 -0.24
N LYS A 140 -10.09 13.46 0.07
CA LYS A 140 -10.12 14.94 -0.05
C LYS A 140 -9.04 15.61 0.78
N VAL A 141 -8.74 15.09 1.98
CA VAL A 141 -7.64 15.60 2.81
C VAL A 141 -6.29 15.38 2.13
N CYS A 142 -6.06 14.21 1.56
CA CYS A 142 -4.81 13.90 0.85
C CYS A 142 -4.63 14.83 -0.36
N VAL A 143 -5.67 15.02 -1.18
CA VAL A 143 -5.62 15.92 -2.35
C VAL A 143 -5.35 17.36 -1.94
N MET A 144 -6.05 17.89 -0.92
CA MET A 144 -5.80 19.24 -0.41
C MET A 144 -4.37 19.46 0.08
N ARG A 145 -3.68 18.39 0.47
CA ARG A 145 -2.32 18.40 1.00
C ARG A 145 -1.27 17.98 -0.02
N HIS A 146 -1.67 17.71 -1.26
CA HIS A 146 -0.80 17.21 -2.32
C HIS A 146 -0.03 15.94 -1.89
N ILE A 147 -0.71 15.04 -1.18
CA ILE A 147 -0.16 13.75 -0.77
C ILE A 147 -0.44 12.75 -1.90
N PRO A 148 0.59 12.16 -2.53
CA PRO A 148 0.42 11.13 -3.55
C PRO A 148 -0.37 9.94 -3.01
N ILE A 149 -1.35 9.45 -3.79
CA ILE A 149 -2.26 8.38 -3.38
C ILE A 149 -2.04 7.14 -4.23
N PHE A 150 -1.83 6.02 -3.57
CA PHE A 150 -1.76 4.68 -4.14
C PHE A 150 -2.97 3.89 -3.67
N THR A 151 -3.71 3.27 -4.58
CA THR A 151 -4.94 2.55 -4.25
C THR A 151 -4.69 1.05 -4.17
N PHE A 152 -5.13 0.42 -3.09
CA PHE A 152 -5.14 -1.03 -2.93
C PHE A 152 -6.57 -1.52 -2.80
N ILE A 153 -7.08 -2.21 -3.84
CA ILE A 153 -8.40 -2.84 -3.84
C ILE A 153 -8.26 -4.22 -3.24
N ASN A 154 -8.79 -4.34 -2.05
CA ASN A 154 -8.62 -5.45 -1.13
C ASN A 154 -9.79 -6.42 -1.18
N LYS A 155 -9.60 -7.63 -0.63
CA LYS A 155 -10.61 -8.68 -0.47
C LYS A 155 -11.10 -9.29 -1.78
N MET A 156 -10.24 -9.40 -2.78
CA MET A 156 -10.54 -10.09 -4.02
C MET A 156 -10.83 -11.60 -3.84
N ASP A 157 -10.50 -12.16 -2.67
CA ASP A 157 -10.88 -13.51 -2.23
C ASP A 157 -12.37 -13.67 -1.91
N ARG A 158 -13.13 -12.58 -1.92
CA ARG A 158 -14.60 -12.55 -1.75
C ARG A 158 -15.26 -12.17 -3.06
N ASP A 159 -16.60 -12.32 -3.12
CA ASP A 159 -17.39 -11.84 -4.24
C ASP A 159 -17.25 -10.32 -4.33
N ALA A 160 -16.29 -9.87 -5.14
CA ALA A 160 -16.03 -8.48 -5.41
C ALA A 160 -16.88 -7.98 -6.58
N ASN A 161 -17.05 -6.65 -6.63
CA ASN A 161 -17.64 -5.98 -7.79
C ASN A 161 -16.76 -6.20 -9.04
N ASP A 162 -17.30 -5.96 -10.21
CA ASP A 162 -16.51 -6.03 -11.44
C ASP A 162 -15.30 -5.09 -11.37
N THR A 163 -14.18 -5.55 -11.88
CA THR A 163 -12.89 -4.86 -11.74
C THR A 163 -12.86 -3.52 -12.50
N PHE A 164 -13.47 -3.48 -13.69
CA PHE A 164 -13.57 -2.24 -14.47
C PHE A 164 -14.57 -1.28 -13.83
N ASP A 165 -15.70 -1.77 -13.29
CA ASP A 165 -16.66 -0.96 -12.56
C ASP A 165 -16.04 -0.31 -11.32
N LEU A 166 -15.15 -1.03 -10.61
CA LEU A 166 -14.40 -0.47 -9.47
C LEU A 166 -13.45 0.66 -9.87
N LEU A 167 -12.75 0.53 -11.00
CA LEU A 167 -11.92 1.62 -11.52
C LEU A 167 -12.77 2.83 -11.92
N ASP A 168 -13.84 2.60 -12.65
CA ASP A 168 -14.82 3.61 -13.05
C ASP A 168 -15.42 4.35 -11.84
N GLU A 169 -15.75 3.63 -10.77
CA GLU A 169 -16.27 4.21 -9.54
C GLU A 169 -15.23 5.11 -8.88
N ILE A 170 -13.96 4.67 -8.78
CA ILE A 170 -12.87 5.45 -8.22
C ILE A 170 -12.70 6.75 -9.02
N GLU A 171 -12.68 6.68 -10.34
CA GLU A 171 -12.52 7.84 -11.20
C GLU A 171 -13.68 8.83 -11.09
N LYS A 172 -14.90 8.33 -11.11
CA LYS A 172 -16.12 9.16 -11.01
C LYS A 172 -16.32 9.78 -9.63
N GLU A 173 -16.13 8.98 -8.58
CA GLU A 173 -16.40 9.40 -7.21
C GLU A 173 -15.32 10.30 -6.62
N LEU A 174 -14.06 10.05 -6.99
CA LEU A 174 -12.91 10.75 -6.45
C LEU A 174 -12.34 11.79 -7.41
N GLY A 175 -12.62 11.70 -8.70
CA GLY A 175 -12.10 12.62 -9.71
C GLY A 175 -10.59 12.47 -9.95
N ILE A 176 -10.05 11.25 -9.81
CA ILE A 176 -8.66 10.91 -10.04
C ILE A 176 -8.56 9.80 -11.07
N ALA A 177 -7.67 9.94 -12.05
CA ALA A 177 -7.43 8.88 -13.02
C ALA A 177 -6.79 7.65 -12.35
N THR A 178 -7.03 6.46 -12.90
CA THR A 178 -6.48 5.20 -12.38
C THR A 178 -5.46 4.60 -13.34
N CYS A 179 -4.40 4.02 -12.76
CA CYS A 179 -3.39 3.26 -13.50
C CYS A 179 -3.21 1.88 -12.83
N PRO A 180 -3.91 0.84 -13.30
CA PRO A 180 -3.73 -0.51 -12.77
C PRO A 180 -2.31 -1.02 -13.00
N VAL A 181 -1.61 -1.38 -11.92
CA VAL A 181 -0.25 -1.93 -11.94
C VAL A 181 -0.30 -3.45 -12.00
N ASN A 182 -1.27 -4.06 -11.32
CA ASN A 182 -1.57 -5.47 -11.45
C ASN A 182 -3.06 -5.68 -11.79
N TRP A 183 -3.42 -6.91 -12.15
CA TRP A 183 -4.78 -7.28 -12.49
C TRP A 183 -5.19 -8.59 -11.83
N PRO A 184 -6.38 -8.70 -11.21
CA PRO A 184 -6.81 -9.90 -10.53
C PRO A 184 -7.33 -10.94 -11.54
N ILE A 185 -7.05 -12.20 -11.28
CA ILE A 185 -7.54 -13.33 -12.07
C ILE A 185 -8.73 -13.93 -11.35
N GLY A 186 -9.93 -13.48 -11.73
CA GLY A 186 -11.16 -13.85 -11.06
C GLY A 186 -11.39 -13.14 -9.72
N SER A 187 -12.47 -13.50 -9.04
CA SER A 187 -12.83 -13.01 -7.70
C SER A 187 -13.52 -14.10 -6.88
N GLY A 188 -13.64 -13.90 -5.58
CA GLY A 188 -14.29 -14.85 -4.68
C GLY A 188 -13.61 -16.22 -4.69
N LYS A 189 -14.42 -17.27 -4.81
CA LYS A 189 -13.91 -18.65 -4.90
C LYS A 189 -13.11 -18.92 -6.19
N GLY A 190 -13.31 -18.09 -7.21
CA GLY A 190 -12.60 -18.17 -8.48
C GLY A 190 -11.32 -17.33 -8.53
N PHE A 191 -10.95 -16.67 -7.45
CA PHE A 191 -9.73 -15.87 -7.38
C PHE A 191 -8.50 -16.79 -7.40
N LYS A 192 -7.71 -16.69 -8.45
CA LYS A 192 -6.56 -17.58 -8.73
C LYS A 192 -5.21 -16.91 -8.54
N GLY A 193 -5.18 -15.58 -8.56
CA GLY A 193 -3.95 -14.84 -8.44
C GLY A 193 -4.06 -13.43 -9.00
N VAL A 194 -2.90 -12.81 -9.19
CA VAL A 194 -2.79 -11.48 -9.80
C VAL A 194 -1.74 -11.51 -10.91
N TYR A 195 -2.03 -10.79 -11.98
CA TYR A 195 -1.11 -10.55 -13.08
C TYR A 195 -0.39 -9.22 -12.87
N ASP A 196 0.93 -9.21 -12.85
CA ASP A 196 1.76 -8.00 -12.80
C ASP A 196 2.00 -7.49 -14.22
N ARG A 197 1.50 -6.29 -14.53
CA ARG A 197 1.62 -5.69 -15.88
C ARG A 197 3.05 -5.28 -16.23
N ASN A 198 3.90 -5.02 -15.23
CA ASN A 198 5.28 -4.60 -15.45
C ASN A 198 6.20 -5.77 -15.78
N THR A 199 6.06 -6.88 -15.06
CA THR A 199 6.88 -8.09 -15.26
C THR A 199 6.27 -9.07 -16.24
N LYS A 200 4.97 -8.92 -16.55
CA LYS A 200 4.14 -9.85 -17.33
C LYS A 200 4.07 -11.25 -16.72
N GLU A 201 4.14 -11.31 -15.41
CA GLU A 201 4.06 -12.55 -14.64
C GLU A 201 2.73 -12.66 -13.92
N VAL A 202 2.20 -13.87 -13.88
CA VAL A 202 1.07 -14.25 -13.02
C VAL A 202 1.62 -14.82 -11.73
N MET A 203 1.17 -14.23 -10.61
CA MET A 203 1.50 -14.70 -9.28
C MET A 203 0.34 -15.53 -8.75
N THR A 204 0.62 -16.80 -8.47
CA THR A 204 -0.31 -17.73 -7.84
C THR A 204 0.27 -18.23 -6.51
N PHE A 205 -0.58 -18.77 -5.66
CA PHE A 205 -0.14 -19.40 -4.42
C PHE A 205 -0.49 -20.89 -4.46
N SER A 206 0.47 -21.75 -4.22
CA SER A 206 0.19 -23.15 -3.91
C SER A 206 -0.55 -23.24 -2.57
N ASP A 207 -1.55 -24.14 -2.49
CA ASP A 207 -2.39 -24.40 -1.32
C ASP A 207 -1.61 -24.35 0.00
N THR A 208 -1.63 -23.21 0.67
CA THR A 208 -1.04 -23.05 1.98
C THR A 208 -2.05 -22.48 2.95
N LEU A 209 -2.09 -23.13 4.11
CA LEU A 209 -2.85 -22.79 5.29
C LEU A 209 -3.09 -21.28 5.48
N LYS A 210 -4.25 -20.81 5.01
CA LYS A 210 -4.94 -19.55 5.38
C LYS A 210 -4.04 -18.48 6.02
N GLY A 211 -3.21 -17.82 5.23
CA GLY A 211 -2.63 -16.52 5.58
C GLY A 211 -1.66 -16.41 6.77
N THR A 212 -1.25 -17.51 7.39
CA THR A 212 -0.45 -17.48 8.62
C THR A 212 1.05 -17.75 8.43
N LYS A 213 1.47 -18.16 7.24
CA LYS A 213 2.88 -18.33 6.85
C LYS A 213 3.08 -17.70 5.47
N GLU A 214 4.29 -17.29 5.16
CA GLU A 214 4.71 -16.96 3.81
C GLU A 214 4.38 -18.15 2.91
N GLY A 215 3.34 -17.99 2.07
CA GLY A 215 3.02 -18.96 1.04
C GLY A 215 4.14 -18.93 0.01
N THR A 216 4.45 -20.07 -0.60
CA THR A 216 5.37 -20.10 -1.73
C THR A 216 4.65 -19.50 -2.92
N GLU A 217 4.94 -18.23 -3.24
CA GLU A 217 4.49 -17.58 -4.47
C GLU A 217 5.12 -18.29 -5.66
N ARG A 218 4.32 -18.54 -6.69
CA ARG A 218 4.78 -18.99 -7.98
C ARG A 218 4.61 -17.87 -8.96
N HIS A 219 5.68 -17.54 -9.66
CA HIS A 219 5.71 -16.56 -10.72
C HIS A 219 5.80 -17.28 -12.07
N ILE A 220 4.80 -17.12 -12.92
CA ILE A 220 4.69 -17.76 -14.20
C ILE A 220 4.48 -16.66 -15.26
N HIS A 221 5.37 -16.57 -16.25
CA HIS A 221 5.21 -15.61 -17.33
C HIS A 221 3.93 -15.90 -18.12
N ILE A 222 3.25 -14.84 -18.60
CA ILE A 222 1.96 -14.95 -19.31
C ILE A 222 2.01 -15.87 -20.54
N ASP A 223 3.16 -15.92 -21.20
CA ASP A 223 3.39 -16.74 -22.40
C ASP A 223 3.81 -18.19 -22.07
N ASP A 224 4.07 -18.51 -20.81
CA ASP A 224 4.47 -19.87 -20.41
C ASP A 224 3.27 -20.82 -20.54
N PRO A 225 3.43 -21.96 -21.25
CA PRO A 225 2.39 -22.98 -21.33
C PRO A 225 1.94 -23.52 -19.97
N ALA A 226 2.83 -23.56 -18.98
CA ALA A 226 2.52 -24.02 -17.62
C ALA A 226 1.44 -23.15 -16.93
N LEU A 227 1.22 -21.93 -17.40
CA LEU A 227 0.18 -21.06 -16.85
C LEU A 227 -1.22 -21.66 -17.01
N VAL A 228 -1.48 -22.35 -18.12
CA VAL A 228 -2.78 -23.01 -18.38
C VAL A 228 -3.04 -24.10 -17.34
N ASP A 229 -2.01 -24.86 -16.97
CA ASP A 229 -2.14 -25.91 -15.94
C ASP A 229 -2.47 -25.32 -14.57
N GLU A 230 -2.00 -24.11 -14.28
CA GLU A 230 -2.19 -23.45 -12.98
C GLU A 230 -3.56 -22.74 -12.88
N ILE A 231 -3.92 -21.92 -13.89
CA ILE A 231 -5.14 -21.11 -13.84
C ILE A 231 -6.28 -21.62 -14.71
N GLY A 232 -6.01 -22.52 -15.66
CA GLY A 232 -6.96 -23.06 -16.65
C GLY A 232 -7.11 -22.16 -17.87
N GLU A 233 -7.46 -22.80 -19.01
CA GLU A 233 -7.58 -22.13 -20.33
C GLU A 233 -8.53 -20.94 -20.31
N ALA A 234 -9.75 -21.14 -19.83
CA ALA A 234 -10.77 -20.08 -19.80
C ALA A 234 -10.35 -18.84 -18.97
N ALA A 235 -9.60 -19.02 -17.87
CA ALA A 235 -9.11 -17.91 -17.10
C ALA A 235 -7.95 -17.18 -17.80
N LYS A 236 -7.11 -17.90 -18.54
CA LYS A 236 -6.06 -17.32 -19.35
C LYS A 236 -6.63 -16.51 -20.51
N GLU A 237 -7.59 -17.06 -21.26
CA GLU A 237 -8.27 -16.34 -22.35
C GLU A 237 -8.91 -15.04 -21.84
N LYS A 238 -9.69 -15.13 -20.78
CA LYS A 238 -10.30 -13.95 -20.16
C LYS A 238 -9.28 -12.92 -19.71
N LEU A 239 -8.16 -13.35 -19.09
CA LEU A 239 -7.09 -12.46 -18.67
C LEU A 239 -6.48 -11.71 -19.86
N LEU A 240 -6.22 -12.40 -20.98
CA LEU A 240 -5.66 -11.78 -22.18
C LEU A 240 -6.62 -10.74 -22.79
N GLU A 241 -7.92 -11.02 -22.86
CA GLU A 241 -8.94 -10.07 -23.29
C GLU A 241 -8.98 -8.82 -22.39
N GLU A 242 -8.95 -9.02 -21.08
CA GLU A 242 -8.96 -7.92 -20.10
C GLU A 242 -7.67 -7.08 -20.19
N ILE A 243 -6.49 -7.68 -20.40
CA ILE A 243 -5.23 -6.97 -20.61
C ILE A 243 -5.29 -6.11 -21.86
N GLU A 244 -5.82 -6.62 -22.98
CA GLU A 244 -5.97 -5.86 -24.23
C GLU A 244 -6.88 -4.62 -24.01
N LEU A 245 -7.98 -4.78 -23.29
CA LEU A 245 -8.85 -3.67 -22.93
C LEU A 245 -8.15 -2.64 -22.04
N LEU A 246 -7.39 -3.09 -21.04
CA LEU A 246 -6.63 -2.22 -20.16
C LEU A 246 -5.54 -1.43 -20.90
N ASP A 247 -4.83 -2.07 -21.80
CA ASP A 247 -3.75 -1.42 -22.56
C ASP A 247 -4.31 -0.36 -23.52
N GLY A 248 -5.58 -0.49 -23.92
CA GLY A 248 -6.27 0.50 -24.75
C GLY A 248 -6.96 1.61 -23.97
N ALA A 249 -7.33 1.40 -22.72
CA ALA A 249 -8.23 2.30 -21.96
C ALA A 249 -7.61 2.91 -20.70
N SER A 250 -6.63 2.24 -20.06
CA SER A 250 -6.05 2.75 -18.81
C SER A 250 -4.99 3.82 -19.05
N ALA A 251 -4.87 4.76 -18.11
CA ALA A 251 -3.78 5.73 -18.11
C ALA A 251 -2.43 5.02 -17.93
N GLU A 252 -1.39 5.54 -18.59
CA GLU A 252 -0.02 5.11 -18.32
C GLU A 252 0.49 5.67 -16.99
N PHE A 253 1.42 4.96 -16.37
CA PHE A 253 2.04 5.43 -15.13
C PHE A 253 2.86 6.68 -15.37
N ASP A 254 2.51 7.75 -14.67
CA ASP A 254 3.23 9.04 -14.67
C ASP A 254 3.37 9.54 -13.23
N MET A 255 4.62 9.57 -12.75
CA MET A 255 4.91 10.00 -11.38
C MET A 255 4.60 11.47 -11.11
N ASP A 256 4.67 12.33 -12.12
CA ASP A 256 4.32 13.73 -11.97
C ASP A 256 2.81 13.91 -11.77
N LEU A 257 1.99 13.12 -12.46
CA LEU A 257 0.54 13.09 -12.24
C LEU A 257 0.19 12.48 -10.87
N VAL A 258 0.89 11.42 -10.46
CA VAL A 258 0.72 10.84 -9.12
C VAL A 258 1.06 11.86 -8.04
N SER A 259 2.16 12.60 -8.18
CA SER A 259 2.57 13.62 -7.19
C SER A 259 1.61 14.81 -7.11
N LYS A 260 0.88 15.11 -8.19
CA LYS A 260 -0.16 16.14 -8.22
C LYS A 260 -1.51 15.67 -7.68
N GLY A 261 -1.68 14.35 -7.45
CA GLY A 261 -2.95 13.75 -7.07
C GLY A 261 -3.96 13.65 -8.23
N GLU A 262 -3.47 13.63 -9.47
CA GLU A 262 -4.27 13.49 -10.69
C GLU A 262 -4.34 12.05 -11.19
N LEU A 263 -3.40 11.20 -10.77
CA LEU A 263 -3.32 9.77 -11.09
C LEU A 263 -3.07 8.95 -9.84
N SER A 264 -3.75 7.81 -9.71
CA SER A 264 -3.51 6.83 -8.66
C SER A 264 -3.10 5.48 -9.25
N PRO A 265 -1.90 4.97 -8.96
CA PRO A 265 -1.58 3.58 -9.23
C PRO A 265 -2.51 2.65 -8.44
N VAL A 266 -3.14 1.69 -9.12
CA VAL A 266 -4.12 0.77 -8.52
C VAL A 266 -3.55 -0.64 -8.48
N PHE A 267 -3.71 -1.27 -7.33
CA PHE A 267 -3.33 -2.64 -7.07
C PHE A 267 -4.52 -3.43 -6.55
N PHE A 268 -4.65 -4.66 -6.99
CA PHE A 268 -5.67 -5.60 -6.55
C PHE A 268 -5.03 -6.71 -5.73
N GLY A 269 -5.72 -7.15 -4.69
CA GLY A 269 -5.20 -8.23 -3.87
C GLY A 269 -6.13 -8.69 -2.76
N SER A 270 -5.61 -9.51 -1.87
CA SER A 270 -6.26 -9.96 -0.65
C SER A 270 -5.25 -10.06 0.48
N GLU A 271 -5.45 -9.23 1.51
CA GLU A 271 -4.62 -9.28 2.71
C GLU A 271 -4.79 -10.60 3.47
N LEU A 272 -5.96 -11.23 3.37
CA LEU A 272 -6.25 -12.46 4.07
C LEU A 272 -5.46 -13.65 3.51
N THR A 273 -5.37 -13.72 2.18
CA THR A 273 -4.71 -14.81 1.45
C THR A 273 -3.31 -14.47 0.99
N ASN A 274 -2.80 -13.26 1.28
CA ASN A 274 -1.50 -12.70 0.89
C ASN A 274 -1.33 -12.36 -0.60
N PHE A 275 -2.36 -12.57 -1.43
CA PHE A 275 -2.27 -12.26 -2.86
C PHE A 275 -2.03 -10.77 -3.13
N GLY A 276 -1.00 -10.49 -3.90
CA GLY A 276 -0.66 -9.14 -4.36
C GLY A 276 -0.12 -8.20 -3.28
N VAL A 277 0.00 -8.62 -2.02
CA VAL A 277 0.42 -7.75 -0.91
C VAL A 277 1.92 -7.46 -0.95
N GLU A 278 2.75 -8.48 -1.13
CA GLU A 278 4.20 -8.30 -1.22
C GLU A 278 4.58 -7.55 -2.49
N THR A 279 3.99 -7.91 -3.63
CA THR A 279 4.19 -7.22 -4.89
C THR A 279 3.77 -5.75 -4.82
N PHE A 280 2.62 -5.47 -4.18
CA PHE A 280 2.22 -4.10 -3.89
C PHE A 280 3.33 -3.35 -3.13
N LEU A 281 3.83 -3.92 -2.03
CA LEU A 281 4.87 -3.27 -1.23
C LEU A 281 6.13 -3.00 -2.05
N GLN A 282 6.58 -3.96 -2.86
CA GLN A 282 7.76 -3.83 -3.72
C GLN A 282 7.61 -2.72 -4.77
N HIS A 283 6.47 -2.67 -5.46
CA HIS A 283 6.18 -1.61 -6.45
C HIS A 283 6.01 -0.25 -5.77
N PHE A 284 5.23 -0.19 -4.70
CA PHE A 284 4.97 1.02 -3.93
C PHE A 284 6.28 1.69 -3.48
N LEU A 285 7.22 0.92 -2.94
CA LEU A 285 8.51 1.45 -2.48
C LEU A 285 9.37 2.02 -3.61
N LYS A 286 9.28 1.47 -4.81
CA LYS A 286 9.97 1.98 -6.00
C LYS A 286 9.29 3.23 -6.58
N MET A 287 7.95 3.30 -6.49
CA MET A 287 7.13 4.38 -7.02
C MET A 287 7.00 5.57 -6.08
N THR A 288 7.40 5.45 -4.80
CA THR A 288 7.29 6.54 -3.82
C THR A 288 8.58 7.33 -3.66
N TYR A 289 8.44 8.61 -3.31
CA TYR A 289 9.58 9.45 -3.00
C TYR A 289 10.12 9.23 -1.59
N SER A 290 11.40 9.55 -1.39
CA SER A 290 11.94 9.78 -0.05
C SER A 290 11.32 11.06 0.56
N PRO A 291 11.42 11.26 1.89
CA PRO A 291 10.89 12.45 2.55
C PRO A 291 11.31 13.74 1.85
N LEU A 292 10.32 14.56 1.51
CA LEU A 292 10.52 15.85 0.84
C LEU A 292 10.69 16.98 1.87
N PRO A 293 11.39 18.07 1.50
CA PRO A 293 11.48 19.25 2.34
C PRO A 293 10.08 19.83 2.65
N ARG A 294 9.87 20.24 3.90
CA ARG A 294 8.62 20.89 4.34
C ARG A 294 8.82 22.39 4.48
N LYS A 295 7.79 23.17 4.18
CA LYS A 295 7.79 24.62 4.44
C LYS A 295 7.62 24.85 5.95
N ALA A 296 8.46 25.74 6.51
CA ALA A 296 8.34 26.24 7.86
C ALA A 296 8.44 27.77 7.85
N ASP A 297 8.17 28.43 8.96
CA ASP A 297 8.25 29.89 9.08
C ASP A 297 9.62 30.45 8.74
N ILE A 298 10.67 29.65 8.87
CA ILE A 298 12.06 29.98 8.52
C ILE A 298 12.44 29.62 7.07
N GLY A 299 11.51 29.13 6.25
CA GLY A 299 11.72 28.69 4.88
C GLY A 299 11.49 27.20 4.66
N ALA A 300 12.05 26.62 3.59
CA ALA A 300 11.97 25.18 3.34
C ALA A 300 12.93 24.43 4.25
N VAL A 301 12.42 23.52 5.06
CA VAL A 301 13.19 22.68 5.97
C VAL A 301 13.25 21.27 5.44
N SER A 302 14.45 20.74 5.23
CA SER A 302 14.67 19.33 4.93
C SER A 302 14.89 18.53 6.22
N TYR A 303 14.78 17.21 6.15
CA TYR A 303 15.01 16.31 7.29
C TYR A 303 16.40 16.51 7.92
N THR A 304 17.38 16.99 7.14
CA THR A 304 18.72 17.32 7.61
C THR A 304 18.75 18.50 8.58
N HIS A 305 17.78 19.40 8.54
CA HIS A 305 17.70 20.57 9.41
C HIS A 305 16.94 20.31 10.73
N LEU A 306 16.21 19.21 10.83
CA LEU A 306 15.44 18.86 12.04
C LEU A 306 16.31 18.26 13.16
N ARG A 307 17.62 18.06 12.91
CA ARG A 307 18.58 17.49 13.86
C ARG A 307 19.59 18.50 14.41
N ALA A 308 19.49 19.78 14.05
CA ALA A 308 20.39 20.84 14.52
C ALA A 308 19.88 21.47 15.83
#